data_4134fd1ea8ce44f086e0dd9e8ca81c31
#
_entry.id   4134fd1ea8ce44f086e0dd9e8ca81c31
#
_cell.length_a   1.000
_cell.length_b   1.000
_cell.length_c   1.000
_cell.angle_alpha   90.00
_cell.angle_beta   90.00
_cell.angle_gamma   90.00
#
_symmetry.space_group_name_H-M   'P 1'
#
loop_
_entity.id
_entity.type
_entity.pdbx_description
1 polymer ?
#
loop_
_entity_poly.entity_id
_entity_poly.type
_entity_poly.pdbx_seq_one_letter_code
_entity_poly.pdbx_strand_id
1 'polypeptide(L)'
;VEYNPDVFRDKTVLLPCDDPEWSNFTKYFAANFNRFGLKKLISTSYAKSAGNQQLTLFEMESPLFDQEKHETHGKLFTLTCDRDGSGSVDADDIEFSGYLDGDGDFRSVEVTALRDEADIIITNPPFSQFSTSKGRMGFLQWILEANKKFVILGNMNAINDKEVFPHLERNEIWLGYKSLSQDMYFHVTDDYKQWLIEKKEGSAYKIIDGVVMGRLASACWFTNIDHGKRHEPLLLDTMAHNLKYNKKLRKKLEKEYGKIEYPRYDN
;
A
#
# COMPACT_ATOMS: atom_id res chain seq x y z
N VAL A 1 -14.39 -2.25 3.27
CA VAL A 1 -15.41 -3.23 3.63
C VAL A 1 -16.55 -2.60 4.43
N GLU A 2 -16.29 -1.82 5.48
CA GLU A 2 -17.36 -1.15 6.25
C GLU A 2 -18.23 -0.21 5.39
N TYR A 3 -17.60 0.54 4.49
CA TYR A 3 -18.29 1.44 3.58
C TYR A 3 -18.95 0.73 2.39
N ASN A 4 -18.23 -0.23 1.80
CA ASN A 4 -18.71 -1.08 0.72
C ASN A 4 -18.39 -2.54 1.04
N PRO A 5 -19.34 -3.32 1.58
CA PRO A 5 -19.13 -4.72 1.96
C PRO A 5 -18.72 -5.61 0.79
N ASP A 6 -19.15 -5.28 -0.42
CA ASP A 6 -18.93 -6.09 -1.62
C ASP A 6 -17.70 -5.66 -2.44
N VAL A 7 -16.85 -4.79 -1.90
CA VAL A 7 -15.69 -4.25 -2.62
C VAL A 7 -14.75 -5.36 -3.14
N PHE A 8 -14.70 -6.49 -2.45
CA PHE A 8 -13.86 -7.64 -2.79
C PHE A 8 -14.62 -8.83 -3.38
N ARG A 9 -15.97 -8.77 -3.43
CA ARG A 9 -16.78 -9.90 -3.90
C ARG A 9 -16.46 -10.25 -5.35
N ASP A 10 -16.20 -11.54 -5.60
CA ASP A 10 -15.83 -12.09 -6.91
C ASP A 10 -14.57 -11.45 -7.52
N LYS A 11 -13.67 -10.91 -6.68
CA LYS A 11 -12.44 -10.25 -7.11
C LYS A 11 -11.22 -11.13 -6.93
N THR A 12 -10.27 -10.99 -7.87
CA THR A 12 -8.91 -11.45 -7.73
C THR A 12 -8.09 -10.35 -7.06
N VAL A 13 -7.50 -10.65 -5.91
CA VAL A 13 -6.63 -9.74 -5.16
C VAL A 13 -5.18 -10.18 -5.33
N LEU A 14 -4.31 -9.25 -5.72
CA LEU A 14 -2.86 -9.47 -5.81
C LEU A 14 -2.15 -8.72 -4.68
N LEU A 15 -1.27 -9.44 -4.00
CA LEU A 15 -0.35 -8.93 -2.98
C LEU A 15 1.10 -9.12 -3.46
N PRO A 16 1.59 -8.26 -4.35
CA PRO A 16 2.97 -8.33 -4.81
C PRO A 16 3.92 -7.89 -3.69
N CYS A 17 4.98 -8.63 -3.44
CA CYS A 17 5.94 -8.43 -2.36
C CYS A 17 5.47 -8.87 -0.95
N ASP A 18 4.47 -9.71 -0.86
CA ASP A 18 3.84 -10.16 0.38
C ASP A 18 3.91 -11.68 0.52
N ASP A 19 5.04 -12.20 1.00
CA ASP A 19 5.20 -13.62 1.29
C ASP A 19 4.18 -14.09 2.33
N PRO A 20 3.39 -15.17 2.08
CA PRO A 20 2.31 -15.62 2.96
C PRO A 20 2.78 -15.95 4.38
N GLU A 21 4.00 -16.43 4.53
CA GLU A 21 4.52 -16.78 5.85
C GLU A 21 4.74 -15.56 6.73
N TRP A 22 5.11 -14.44 6.15
CA TRP A 22 5.49 -13.24 6.88
C TRP A 22 4.45 -12.12 6.77
N SER A 23 3.74 -12.05 5.65
CA SER A 23 2.82 -10.94 5.39
C SER A 23 1.52 -11.08 6.18
N ASN A 24 1.27 -10.10 7.04
CA ASN A 24 -0.02 -9.97 7.69
C ASN A 24 -1.15 -9.60 6.71
N PHE A 25 -0.85 -9.04 5.55
CA PHE A 25 -1.86 -8.79 4.52
C PHE A 25 -2.35 -10.10 3.94
N THR A 26 -1.44 -10.99 3.55
CA THR A 26 -1.82 -12.31 3.01
C THR A 26 -2.65 -13.09 4.03
N LYS A 27 -2.19 -13.15 5.29
CA LYS A 27 -2.92 -13.81 6.38
C LYS A 27 -4.31 -13.21 6.62
N TYR A 28 -4.42 -11.88 6.57
CA TYR A 28 -5.69 -11.17 6.75
C TYR A 28 -6.68 -11.49 5.64
N PHE A 29 -6.24 -11.46 4.37
CA PHE A 29 -7.12 -11.77 3.25
C PHE A 29 -7.47 -13.25 3.18
N ALA A 30 -6.56 -14.16 3.52
CA ALA A 30 -6.83 -15.58 3.64
C ALA A 30 -7.89 -15.85 4.72
N ALA A 31 -7.70 -15.36 5.94
CA ALA A 31 -8.66 -15.52 7.03
C ALA A 31 -10.05 -14.91 6.77
N ASN A 32 -10.16 -13.97 5.83
CA ASN A 32 -11.42 -13.33 5.45
C ASN A 32 -11.89 -13.72 4.04
N PHE A 33 -11.30 -14.73 3.41
CA PHE A 33 -11.56 -15.12 2.03
C PHE A 33 -13.06 -15.31 1.76
N ASN A 34 -13.69 -16.19 2.53
CA ASN A 34 -15.13 -16.45 2.44
C ASN A 34 -16.00 -15.25 2.80
N ARG A 35 -15.63 -14.51 3.86
CA ARG A 35 -16.36 -13.34 4.32
C ARG A 35 -16.39 -12.23 3.27
N PHE A 36 -15.31 -12.03 2.56
CA PHE A 36 -15.21 -11.04 1.49
C PHE A 36 -15.73 -11.56 0.14
N GLY A 37 -15.96 -12.86 0.04
CA GLY A 37 -16.37 -13.51 -1.20
C GLY A 37 -15.32 -13.39 -2.29
N LEU A 38 -14.02 -13.52 -1.94
CA LEU A 38 -12.94 -13.45 -2.91
C LEU A 38 -13.05 -14.57 -3.95
N LYS A 39 -12.69 -14.25 -5.18
CA LYS A 39 -12.53 -15.26 -6.24
C LYS A 39 -11.16 -15.93 -6.16
N LYS A 40 -10.11 -15.14 -5.95
CA LYS A 40 -8.72 -15.60 -5.90
C LYS A 40 -7.86 -14.63 -5.11
N LEU A 41 -6.93 -15.16 -4.33
CA LEU A 41 -5.84 -14.42 -3.73
C LEU A 41 -4.54 -14.87 -4.36
N ILE A 42 -3.72 -13.91 -4.80
CA ILE A 42 -2.39 -14.14 -5.35
C ILE A 42 -1.40 -13.40 -4.48
N SER A 43 -0.36 -14.06 -4.05
CA SER A 43 0.73 -13.46 -3.28
C SER A 43 2.06 -13.81 -3.92
N THR A 44 2.97 -12.83 -4.02
CA THR A 44 4.32 -13.08 -4.52
C THR A 44 5.35 -12.59 -3.53
N SER A 45 6.48 -13.29 -3.46
CA SER A 45 7.64 -12.83 -2.71
C SER A 45 8.74 -12.37 -3.65
N TYR A 46 9.60 -11.50 -3.13
CA TYR A 46 10.82 -11.06 -3.80
C TYR A 46 11.99 -11.91 -3.31
N ALA A 47 12.81 -12.44 -4.23
CA ALA A 47 14.02 -13.15 -3.87
C ALA A 47 14.99 -12.19 -3.16
N LYS A 48 15.32 -12.47 -1.90
CA LYS A 48 16.35 -11.72 -1.20
C LYS A 48 17.70 -12.15 -1.74
N SER A 49 18.43 -11.22 -2.31
CA SER A 49 19.86 -11.41 -2.52
C SER A 49 20.52 -11.70 -1.17
N ALA A 50 20.96 -12.95 -1.01
CA ALA A 50 21.86 -13.46 0.00
C ALA A 50 21.47 -13.35 1.49
N GLY A 51 21.17 -14.47 2.09
CA GLY A 51 21.37 -14.76 3.51
C GLY A 51 20.15 -14.59 4.41
N ASN A 52 19.48 -15.67 4.76
CA ASN A 52 18.37 -15.91 5.69
C ASN A 52 16.98 -15.98 5.05
N GLN A 53 16.82 -16.70 3.97
CA GLN A 53 15.51 -17.25 3.63
C GLN A 53 15.35 -18.55 4.42
N GLN A 54 14.46 -18.53 5.42
CA GLN A 54 13.95 -19.77 5.96
C GLN A 54 13.01 -20.39 4.91
N LEU A 55 13.14 -21.70 4.72
CA LEU A 55 12.19 -22.50 3.96
C LEU A 55 10.81 -22.35 4.58
N THR A 56 9.82 -22.00 3.77
CA THR A 56 8.43 -21.93 4.24
C THR A 56 7.86 -23.33 4.36
N LEU A 57 6.91 -23.54 5.27
CA LEU A 57 6.20 -24.82 5.38
C LEU A 57 5.49 -25.14 4.08
N PHE A 58 4.91 -24.14 3.40
CA PHE A 58 4.26 -24.30 2.10
C PHE A 58 5.18 -24.79 0.98
N GLU A 59 6.46 -24.41 1.03
CA GLU A 59 7.45 -24.90 0.06
C GLU A 59 7.95 -26.29 0.39
N MET A 60 8.26 -26.55 1.67
CA MET A 60 8.89 -27.82 2.10
C MET A 60 8.04 -29.04 1.75
N GLU A 61 6.72 -28.90 1.79
CA GLU A 61 5.76 -29.96 1.48
C GLU A 61 5.37 -30.01 0.01
N SER A 62 5.84 -29.05 -0.80
CA SER A 62 5.47 -28.94 -2.20
C SER A 62 6.37 -29.79 -3.10
N PRO A 63 5.80 -30.55 -4.06
CA PRO A 63 6.58 -31.24 -5.09
C PRO A 63 7.27 -30.25 -6.06
N LEU A 64 6.94 -28.97 -6.01
CA LEU A 64 7.53 -27.91 -6.83
C LEU A 64 8.77 -27.29 -6.18
N PHE A 65 9.18 -27.78 -5.01
CA PHE A 65 10.35 -27.25 -4.31
C PHE A 65 11.63 -27.48 -5.12
N ASP A 66 12.42 -26.42 -5.28
CA ASP A 66 13.68 -26.40 -5.98
C ASP A 66 14.69 -25.57 -5.16
N GLN A 67 15.73 -26.22 -4.64
CA GLN A 67 16.73 -25.61 -3.77
C GLN A 67 17.49 -24.45 -4.44
N GLU A 68 17.79 -24.55 -5.73
CA GLU A 68 18.53 -23.51 -6.46
C GLU A 68 17.65 -22.28 -6.70
N LYS A 69 16.39 -22.50 -6.97
CA LYS A 69 15.40 -21.42 -7.19
C LYS A 69 14.98 -20.76 -5.89
N HIS A 70 14.93 -21.50 -4.79
CA HIS A 70 14.55 -20.99 -3.48
C HIS A 70 15.31 -19.71 -3.09
N GLU A 71 16.59 -19.63 -3.39
CA GLU A 71 17.46 -18.52 -3.03
C GLU A 71 17.45 -17.36 -4.05
N THR A 72 17.11 -17.67 -5.30
CA THR A 72 17.36 -16.75 -6.44
C THR A 72 16.10 -16.25 -7.12
N HIS A 73 14.97 -16.95 -6.96
CA HIS A 73 13.72 -16.66 -7.66
C HIS A 73 12.64 -16.17 -6.68
N GLY A 74 11.79 -15.29 -7.15
CA GLY A 74 10.56 -14.94 -6.46
C GLY A 74 9.64 -16.15 -6.39
N LYS A 75 8.69 -16.13 -5.45
CA LYS A 75 7.76 -17.22 -5.22
C LYS A 75 6.35 -16.77 -5.53
N LEU A 76 5.54 -17.69 -6.00
CA LEU A 76 4.12 -17.49 -6.30
C LEU A 76 3.28 -18.39 -5.39
N PHE A 77 2.30 -17.78 -4.74
CA PHE A 77 1.32 -18.46 -3.91
C PHE A 77 -0.08 -18.09 -4.35
N THR A 78 -1.00 -19.04 -4.30
CA THR A 78 -2.41 -18.81 -4.63
C THR A 78 -3.33 -19.42 -3.60
N LEU A 79 -4.52 -18.80 -3.46
CA LEU A 79 -5.61 -19.32 -2.64
C LEU A 79 -6.91 -19.16 -3.43
N THR A 80 -7.63 -20.25 -3.62
CA THR A 80 -8.86 -20.29 -4.43
C THR A 80 -10.01 -21.05 -3.79
N CYS A 81 -9.72 -22.06 -2.97
CA CYS A 81 -10.72 -22.96 -2.41
C CYS A 81 -10.21 -23.62 -1.14
N ASP A 82 -11.11 -24.22 -0.38
CA ASP A 82 -10.83 -25.13 0.72
C ASP A 82 -10.17 -26.39 0.16
N ARG A 83 -8.91 -26.59 0.49
CA ARG A 83 -8.10 -27.73 0.00
C ARG A 83 -7.96 -28.84 1.03
N ASP A 84 -7.95 -28.46 2.31
CA ASP A 84 -7.81 -29.42 3.41
C ASP A 84 -9.14 -30.04 3.83
N GLY A 85 -10.26 -29.53 3.31
CA GLY A 85 -11.60 -30.02 3.60
C GLY A 85 -12.10 -29.63 5.00
N SER A 86 -11.54 -28.56 5.58
CA SER A 86 -11.93 -28.03 6.90
C SER A 86 -13.34 -27.43 6.92
N GLY A 87 -13.87 -27.11 5.74
CA GLY A 87 -15.17 -26.44 5.55
C GLY A 87 -15.07 -24.91 5.49
N SER A 88 -13.87 -24.36 5.55
CA SER A 88 -13.61 -22.93 5.35
C SER A 88 -12.32 -22.72 4.57
N VAL A 89 -12.24 -21.63 3.81
CA VAL A 89 -10.98 -21.23 3.14
C VAL A 89 -10.22 -20.32 4.07
N ASP A 90 -8.98 -20.66 4.38
CA ASP A 90 -8.12 -19.87 5.24
C ASP A 90 -6.62 -19.95 4.85
N ALA A 91 -5.72 -19.65 5.80
CA ALA A 91 -4.30 -19.59 5.50
C ALA A 91 -3.66 -20.95 5.22
N ASP A 92 -4.24 -22.03 5.75
CA ASP A 92 -3.72 -23.39 5.57
C ASP A 92 -4.01 -23.94 4.15
N ASP A 93 -4.96 -23.30 3.44
CA ASP A 93 -5.28 -23.60 2.04
C ASP A 93 -4.38 -22.88 1.02
N ILE A 94 -3.47 -22.04 1.47
CA ILE A 94 -2.56 -21.34 0.56
C ILE A 94 -1.64 -22.35 -0.11
N GLU A 95 -1.62 -22.31 -1.43
CA GLU A 95 -0.79 -23.18 -2.24
C GLU A 95 0.47 -22.49 -2.72
N PHE A 96 1.62 -23.12 -2.52
CA PHE A 96 2.83 -22.76 -3.24
C PHE A 96 2.67 -23.17 -4.71
N SER A 97 2.54 -22.19 -5.60
CA SER A 97 2.29 -22.39 -7.03
C SER A 97 3.58 -22.45 -7.85
N GLY A 98 4.73 -22.36 -7.21
CA GLY A 98 6.04 -22.45 -7.82
C GLY A 98 6.86 -21.17 -7.74
N TYR A 99 7.97 -21.18 -8.44
CA TYR A 99 8.88 -20.04 -8.54
C TYR A 99 8.57 -19.20 -9.78
N LEU A 100 8.75 -17.90 -9.64
CA LEU A 100 8.76 -16.97 -10.76
C LEU A 100 10.02 -17.18 -11.61
N ASP A 101 10.00 -16.74 -12.86
CA ASP A 101 11.18 -16.87 -13.76
C ASP A 101 12.34 -15.96 -13.31
N GLY A 102 12.06 -14.91 -12.58
CA GLY A 102 13.03 -13.97 -12.05
C GLY A 102 12.96 -13.81 -10.53
N ASP A 103 13.57 -12.75 -10.03
CA ASP A 103 13.67 -12.43 -8.61
C ASP A 103 12.35 -11.95 -7.96
N GLY A 104 11.26 -11.84 -8.73
CA GLY A 104 9.97 -11.32 -8.25
C GLY A 104 9.86 -9.80 -8.26
N ASP A 105 10.73 -9.08 -8.99
CA ASP A 105 10.57 -7.65 -9.20
C ASP A 105 9.20 -7.38 -9.84
N PHE A 106 8.43 -6.47 -9.26
CA PHE A 106 7.09 -6.13 -9.74
C PHE A 106 7.06 -5.65 -11.20
N ARG A 107 8.19 -5.13 -11.71
CA ARG A 107 8.34 -4.67 -13.09
C ARG A 107 8.60 -5.80 -14.08
N SER A 108 8.83 -7.02 -13.62
CA SER A 108 9.03 -8.16 -14.51
C SER A 108 7.77 -8.42 -15.35
N VAL A 109 7.96 -9.02 -16.52
CA VAL A 109 6.84 -9.38 -17.41
C VAL A 109 5.86 -10.30 -16.69
N GLU A 110 6.37 -11.21 -15.90
CA GLU A 110 5.59 -12.21 -15.18
C GLU A 110 4.74 -11.60 -14.07
N VAL A 111 5.31 -10.77 -13.18
CA VAL A 111 4.54 -10.10 -12.12
C VAL A 111 3.59 -9.05 -12.73
N THR A 112 3.97 -8.44 -13.86
CA THR A 112 3.08 -7.58 -14.63
C THR A 112 1.88 -8.35 -15.18
N ALA A 113 2.05 -9.58 -15.65
CA ALA A 113 0.93 -10.44 -16.07
C ALA A 113 -0.01 -10.76 -14.90
N LEU A 114 0.53 -11.04 -13.71
CA LEU A 114 -0.28 -11.24 -12.50
C LEU A 114 -1.04 -9.96 -12.10
N ARG A 115 -0.41 -8.78 -12.24
CA ARG A 115 -1.09 -7.49 -12.08
C ARG A 115 -2.28 -7.36 -13.03
N ASP A 116 -2.07 -7.72 -14.29
CA ASP A 116 -3.10 -7.56 -15.33
C ASP A 116 -4.26 -8.54 -15.11
N GLU A 117 -4.01 -9.73 -14.54
CA GLU A 117 -5.04 -10.69 -14.09
C GLU A 117 -5.84 -10.13 -12.90
N ALA A 118 -5.20 -9.44 -11.96
CA ALA A 118 -5.83 -8.99 -10.74
C ALA A 118 -6.86 -7.87 -10.97
N ASP A 119 -7.89 -7.82 -10.13
CA ASP A 119 -8.83 -6.71 -10.04
C ASP A 119 -8.35 -5.63 -9.08
N ILE A 120 -7.72 -6.06 -7.96
CA ILE A 120 -7.31 -5.18 -6.86
C ILE A 120 -5.90 -5.54 -6.42
N ILE A 121 -5.07 -4.53 -6.18
CA ILE A 121 -3.71 -4.68 -5.69
C ILE A 121 -3.63 -4.14 -4.27
N ILE A 122 -3.13 -4.94 -3.33
CA ILE A 122 -2.97 -4.55 -1.93
C ILE A 122 -1.59 -4.98 -1.48
N THR A 123 -0.79 -4.06 -0.95
CA THR A 123 0.57 -4.40 -0.49
C THR A 123 1.22 -3.28 0.30
N ASN A 124 2.32 -3.64 0.95
CA ASN A 124 3.30 -2.74 1.52
C ASN A 124 4.59 -2.78 0.69
N PRO A 125 4.67 -2.03 -0.41
CA PRO A 125 5.85 -2.06 -1.27
C PRO A 125 7.06 -1.41 -0.57
N PRO A 126 8.29 -1.72 -0.99
CA PRO A 126 9.46 -0.99 -0.52
C PRO A 126 9.31 0.52 -0.79
N PHE A 127 9.35 1.36 0.25
CA PHE A 127 9.11 2.81 0.13
C PHE A 127 10.07 3.51 -0.84
N SER A 128 11.29 2.99 -0.97
CA SER A 128 12.29 3.49 -1.93
C SER A 128 11.90 3.26 -3.40
N GLN A 129 10.93 2.40 -3.66
CA GLN A 129 10.43 2.06 -4.99
C GLN A 129 8.99 2.55 -5.23
N PHE A 130 8.42 3.30 -4.28
CA PHE A 130 7.05 3.77 -4.36
C PHE A 130 6.84 4.72 -5.55
N SER A 131 7.69 5.72 -5.68
CA SER A 131 7.69 6.67 -6.79
C SER A 131 8.80 6.35 -7.80
N THR A 132 8.66 6.85 -9.03
CA THR A 132 9.69 6.72 -10.06
C THR A 132 10.99 7.37 -9.61
N SER A 133 12.07 6.64 -9.67
CA SER A 133 13.39 7.10 -9.28
C SER A 133 14.47 6.59 -10.22
N LYS A 134 15.41 7.47 -10.57
CA LYS A 134 16.57 7.14 -11.43
C LYS A 134 16.18 6.51 -12.77
N GLY A 135 15.05 6.95 -13.36
CA GLY A 135 14.54 6.42 -14.63
C GLY A 135 13.88 5.02 -14.52
N ARG A 136 13.72 4.49 -13.32
CA ARG A 136 12.97 3.25 -13.10
C ARG A 136 11.55 3.57 -12.67
N MET A 137 10.58 2.92 -13.29
CA MET A 137 9.16 3.01 -12.96
C MET A 137 8.91 2.73 -11.48
N GLY A 138 8.19 3.61 -10.82
CA GLY A 138 7.75 3.43 -9.45
C GLY A 138 6.54 2.51 -9.33
N PHE A 139 6.35 1.96 -8.14
CA PHE A 139 5.28 1.00 -7.87
C PHE A 139 3.88 1.60 -8.12
N LEU A 140 3.65 2.84 -7.68
CA LEU A 140 2.38 3.52 -7.91
C LEU A 140 2.10 3.70 -9.41
N GLN A 141 3.10 4.13 -10.19
CA GLN A 141 2.95 4.29 -11.63
C GLN A 141 2.63 2.96 -12.31
N TRP A 142 3.31 1.88 -11.93
CA TRP A 142 3.06 0.53 -12.43
C TRP A 142 1.59 0.09 -12.24
N ILE A 143 0.97 0.44 -11.10
CA ILE A 143 -0.45 0.16 -10.86
C ILE A 143 -1.35 1.06 -11.71
N LEU A 144 -1.05 2.35 -11.77
CA LEU A 144 -1.88 3.33 -12.48
C LEU A 144 -1.93 3.08 -13.98
N GLU A 145 -0.80 2.67 -14.59
CA GLU A 145 -0.75 2.32 -16.01
C GLU A 145 -1.72 1.18 -16.40
N ALA A 146 -1.98 0.25 -15.45
CA ALA A 146 -2.92 -0.83 -15.65
C ALA A 146 -4.36 -0.48 -15.24
N ASN A 147 -4.61 0.77 -14.79
CA ASN A 147 -5.90 1.22 -14.28
C ASN A 147 -6.52 0.28 -13.22
N LYS A 148 -5.69 -0.27 -12.35
CA LYS A 148 -6.13 -1.21 -11.32
C LYS A 148 -6.64 -0.48 -10.07
N LYS A 149 -7.58 -1.11 -9.36
CA LYS A 149 -7.94 -0.70 -8.01
C LYS A 149 -6.83 -1.09 -7.04
N PHE A 150 -6.59 -0.25 -6.02
CA PHE A 150 -5.51 -0.54 -5.09
C PHE A 150 -5.71 0.06 -3.69
N VAL A 151 -5.04 -0.54 -2.71
CA VAL A 151 -4.77 0.00 -1.38
C VAL A 151 -3.31 -0.31 -1.05
N ILE A 152 -2.45 0.69 -1.05
CA ILE A 152 -1.02 0.51 -0.81
C ILE A 152 -0.51 1.42 0.30
N LEU A 153 0.44 0.90 1.06
CA LEU A 153 1.15 1.67 2.07
C LEU A 153 2.34 2.39 1.41
N GLY A 154 2.51 3.66 1.72
CA GLY A 154 3.61 4.44 1.17
C GLY A 154 4.12 5.49 2.14
N ASN A 155 5.25 6.10 1.79
CA ASN A 155 5.76 7.22 2.55
C ASN A 155 4.85 8.45 2.34
N MET A 156 4.45 9.10 3.41
CA MET A 156 3.64 10.32 3.39
C MET A 156 4.28 11.43 2.54
N ASN A 157 5.61 11.52 2.50
CA ASN A 157 6.31 12.52 1.70
C ASN A 157 6.11 12.34 0.19
N ALA A 158 5.70 11.14 -0.27
CA ALA A 158 5.39 10.88 -1.67
C ALA A 158 4.24 11.76 -2.21
N ILE A 159 3.43 12.36 -1.35
CA ILE A 159 2.42 13.35 -1.74
C ILE A 159 3.04 14.50 -2.55
N ASN A 160 4.29 14.86 -2.26
CA ASN A 160 4.98 15.95 -2.93
C ASN A 160 5.76 15.53 -4.19
N ASP A 161 5.75 14.23 -4.49
CA ASP A 161 6.46 13.73 -5.67
C ASP A 161 5.73 14.15 -6.94
N LYS A 162 6.49 14.58 -7.95
CA LYS A 162 5.95 15.07 -9.22
C LYS A 162 5.12 14.03 -9.98
N GLU A 163 5.34 12.75 -9.73
CA GLU A 163 4.57 11.62 -10.30
C GLU A 163 3.33 11.27 -9.48
N VAL A 164 3.23 11.70 -8.23
CA VAL A 164 2.12 11.37 -7.32
C VAL A 164 1.13 12.53 -7.22
N PHE A 165 1.65 13.76 -7.01
CA PHE A 165 0.84 14.94 -6.76
C PHE A 165 -0.23 15.20 -7.83
N PRO A 166 0.05 15.10 -9.15
CA PRO A 166 -0.97 15.35 -10.17
C PRO A 166 -2.16 14.39 -10.11
N HIS A 167 -1.96 13.15 -9.66
CA HIS A 167 -3.04 12.18 -9.49
C HIS A 167 -3.91 12.51 -8.27
N LEU A 168 -3.31 13.03 -7.19
CA LEU A 168 -4.05 13.54 -6.04
C LEU A 168 -4.86 14.80 -6.41
N GLU A 169 -4.26 15.72 -7.14
CA GLU A 169 -4.90 16.96 -7.60
C GLU A 169 -6.11 16.67 -8.50
N ARG A 170 -5.97 15.74 -9.44
CA ARG A 170 -7.07 15.30 -10.32
C ARG A 170 -8.08 14.38 -9.64
N ASN A 171 -7.88 14.06 -8.36
CA ASN A 171 -8.76 13.18 -7.61
C ASN A 171 -8.87 11.76 -8.19
N GLU A 172 -7.82 11.31 -8.86
CA GLU A 172 -7.68 9.96 -9.39
C GLU A 172 -7.26 8.95 -8.30
N ILE A 173 -6.50 9.43 -7.33
CA ILE A 173 -6.10 8.71 -6.12
C ILE A 173 -6.31 9.62 -4.90
N TRP A 174 -6.38 9.02 -3.75
CA TRP A 174 -6.51 9.75 -2.47
C TRP A 174 -5.85 8.99 -1.32
N LEU A 175 -5.75 9.64 -0.19
CA LEU A 175 -5.19 9.05 1.01
C LEU A 175 -6.23 8.19 1.73
N GLY A 176 -5.75 7.22 2.47
CA GLY A 176 -6.60 6.40 3.32
C GLY A 176 -7.25 7.19 4.45
N TYR A 177 -8.13 6.52 5.14
CA TYR A 177 -8.98 7.11 6.19
C TYR A 177 -8.23 7.75 7.36
N LYS A 178 -7.03 7.25 7.67
CA LYS A 178 -6.26 7.74 8.82
C LYS A 178 -5.62 9.10 8.53
N SER A 179 -5.74 10.03 9.47
CA SER A 179 -5.12 11.36 9.38
C SER A 179 -3.59 11.26 9.26
N LEU A 180 -2.99 12.11 8.44
CA LEU A 180 -1.53 12.22 8.28
C LEU A 180 -0.82 12.70 9.57
N SER A 181 -1.54 13.34 10.47
CA SER A 181 -0.99 13.79 11.76
C SER A 181 -0.88 12.66 12.80
N GLN A 182 -1.36 11.46 12.49
CA GLN A 182 -1.35 10.33 13.39
C GLN A 182 -0.39 9.25 12.89
N ASP A 183 0.59 8.93 13.72
CA ASP A 183 1.46 7.77 13.47
C ASP A 183 0.69 6.46 13.46
N MET A 184 1.18 5.49 12.71
CA MET A 184 0.68 4.12 12.75
C MET A 184 1.50 3.30 13.74
N TYR A 185 0.80 2.48 14.52
CA TYR A 185 1.38 1.58 15.51
C TYR A 185 0.96 0.15 15.20
N PHE A 186 1.90 -0.77 15.30
CA PHE A 186 1.71 -2.18 14.96
C PHE A 186 2.21 -3.08 16.07
N HIS A 187 1.52 -4.21 16.26
CA HIS A 187 2.07 -5.31 17.03
C HIS A 187 3.35 -5.80 16.36
N VAL A 188 4.33 -6.10 17.17
CA VAL A 188 5.63 -6.58 16.72
C VAL A 188 5.97 -7.89 17.42
N THR A 189 6.85 -8.68 16.81
CA THR A 189 7.35 -9.93 17.39
C THR A 189 8.11 -9.67 18.70
N ASP A 190 8.21 -10.67 19.57
CA ASP A 190 8.84 -10.50 20.88
C ASP A 190 10.33 -10.17 20.77
N ASP A 191 11.03 -10.74 19.79
CA ASP A 191 12.44 -10.41 19.52
C ASP A 191 12.59 -8.93 19.10
N TYR A 192 11.67 -8.44 18.26
CA TYR A 192 11.71 -7.05 17.84
C TYR A 192 11.32 -6.09 18.95
N LYS A 193 10.44 -6.50 19.90
CA LYS A 193 10.10 -5.71 21.10
C LYS A 193 11.33 -5.44 21.95
N GLN A 194 12.18 -6.44 22.18
CA GLN A 194 13.41 -6.27 22.95
C GLN A 194 14.33 -5.23 22.28
N TRP A 195 14.52 -5.35 20.97
CA TRP A 195 15.29 -4.37 20.22
C TRP A 195 14.70 -2.95 20.29
N LEU A 196 13.35 -2.82 20.24
CA LEU A 196 12.68 -1.51 20.35
C LEU A 196 12.87 -0.86 21.72
N ILE A 197 12.83 -1.64 22.81
CA ILE A 197 13.00 -1.13 24.19
C ILE A 197 14.36 -0.44 24.40
N GLU A 198 15.38 -0.85 23.65
CA GLU A 198 16.67 -0.17 23.64
C GLU A 198 16.64 1.21 22.96
N LYS A 199 15.60 1.52 22.24
CA LYS A 199 15.40 2.79 21.53
C LYS A 199 14.59 3.77 22.38
N LYS A 200 14.52 5.00 21.91
CA LYS A 200 13.73 6.03 22.58
C LYS A 200 12.24 5.82 22.33
N GLU A 201 11.46 5.70 23.41
CA GLU A 201 10.00 5.69 23.31
C GLU A 201 9.46 6.95 22.61
N GLY A 202 8.42 6.79 21.80
CA GLY A 202 7.84 7.86 20.99
C GLY A 202 8.58 8.12 19.68
N SER A 203 9.84 7.70 19.54
CA SER A 203 10.56 7.75 18.26
C SER A 203 10.46 6.44 17.48
N ALA A 204 10.65 5.30 18.14
CA ALA A 204 10.64 3.97 17.54
C ALA A 204 9.41 3.12 17.96
N TYR A 205 8.86 3.36 19.13
CA TYR A 205 7.73 2.62 19.67
C TYR A 205 6.87 3.48 20.61
N LYS A 206 5.72 2.96 21.00
CA LYS A 206 4.86 3.48 22.06
C LYS A 206 4.30 2.32 22.86
N ILE A 207 4.07 2.53 24.14
CA ILE A 207 3.33 1.58 24.97
C ILE A 207 1.85 1.96 24.93
N ILE A 208 1.02 1.04 24.43
CA ILE A 208 -0.44 1.21 24.33
C ILE A 208 -1.06 0.04 25.09
N ASP A 209 -1.87 0.35 26.10
CA ASP A 209 -2.52 -0.64 26.97
C ASP A 209 -1.54 -1.69 27.54
N GLY A 210 -0.34 -1.25 27.92
CA GLY A 210 0.72 -2.12 28.46
C GLY A 210 1.49 -2.94 27.41
N VAL A 211 1.18 -2.78 26.12
CA VAL A 211 1.84 -3.51 25.02
C VAL A 211 2.78 -2.58 24.26
N VAL A 212 4.02 -3.05 24.02
CA VAL A 212 4.99 -2.35 23.18
C VAL A 212 4.55 -2.47 21.70
N MET A 213 4.25 -1.34 21.09
CA MET A 213 3.81 -1.23 19.70
C MET A 213 4.89 -0.53 18.87
N GLY A 214 5.34 -1.16 17.80
CA GLY A 214 6.27 -0.53 16.85
C GLY A 214 5.62 0.66 16.15
N ARG A 215 6.35 1.78 16.04
CA ARG A 215 5.89 2.99 15.37
C ARG A 215 6.33 3.00 13.91
N LEU A 216 5.39 3.19 13.01
CA LEU A 216 5.66 3.52 11.62
C LEU A 216 5.33 5.00 11.39
N ALA A 217 6.36 5.83 11.52
CA ALA A 217 6.24 7.25 11.26
C ALA A 217 6.23 7.51 9.74
N SER A 218 5.62 8.62 9.36
CA SER A 218 5.64 9.11 7.97
C SER A 218 5.06 8.12 6.94
N ALA A 219 4.23 7.17 7.37
CA ALA A 219 3.52 6.27 6.46
C ALA A 219 2.05 6.64 6.37
N CYS A 220 1.48 6.49 5.18
CA CYS A 220 0.05 6.64 4.94
C CYS A 220 -0.40 5.66 3.86
N TRP A 221 -1.70 5.45 3.81
CA TRP A 221 -2.33 4.65 2.77
C TRP A 221 -2.63 5.51 1.56
N PHE A 222 -2.37 4.97 0.37
CA PHE A 222 -2.80 5.50 -0.91
C PHE A 222 -3.79 4.54 -1.54
N THR A 223 -4.85 5.06 -2.15
CA THR A 223 -5.90 4.23 -2.73
C THR A 223 -6.67 4.99 -3.82
N ASN A 224 -7.32 4.26 -4.71
CA ASN A 224 -8.35 4.74 -5.61
C ASN A 224 -9.71 4.03 -5.37
N ILE A 225 -9.83 3.36 -4.22
CA ILE A 225 -11.08 2.73 -3.76
C ILE A 225 -11.77 3.68 -2.77
N ASP A 226 -13.01 4.00 -3.03
CA ASP A 226 -13.78 4.87 -2.14
C ASP A 226 -14.00 4.21 -0.78
N HIS A 227 -13.73 4.95 0.27
CA HIS A 227 -13.89 4.52 1.66
C HIS A 227 -14.92 5.36 2.44
N GLY A 228 -15.69 6.21 1.74
CA GLY A 228 -16.76 7.02 2.32
C GLY A 228 -16.29 8.19 3.21
N LYS A 229 -14.99 8.40 3.32
CA LYS A 229 -14.41 9.47 4.15
C LYS A 229 -13.34 10.24 3.38
N ARG A 230 -13.54 10.38 2.08
CA ARG A 230 -12.74 11.28 1.24
C ARG A 230 -13.02 12.71 1.66
N HIS A 231 -11.97 13.52 1.68
CA HIS A 231 -12.17 14.95 1.82
C HIS A 231 -12.83 15.50 0.56
N GLU A 232 -13.89 16.25 0.73
CA GLU A 232 -14.43 17.04 -0.36
C GLU A 232 -13.39 18.10 -0.76
N PRO A 233 -13.33 18.48 -2.05
CA PRO A 233 -12.51 19.58 -2.48
C PRO A 233 -12.83 20.82 -1.67
N LEU A 234 -11.80 21.52 -1.17
CA LEU A 234 -12.00 22.78 -0.49
C LEU A 234 -12.62 23.77 -1.47
N LEU A 235 -13.74 24.35 -1.08
CA LEU A 235 -14.30 25.49 -1.80
C LEU A 235 -13.33 26.66 -1.62
N LEU A 236 -12.53 26.92 -2.64
CA LEU A 236 -11.58 28.02 -2.63
C LEU A 236 -12.32 29.32 -2.99
N ASP A 237 -12.07 30.33 -2.21
CA ASP A 237 -12.51 31.67 -2.54
C ASP A 237 -11.74 32.22 -3.74
N THR A 238 -12.45 32.98 -4.57
CA THR A 238 -11.77 33.70 -5.65
C THR A 238 -10.86 34.80 -5.09
N MET A 239 -9.85 35.18 -5.84
CA MET A 239 -8.97 36.30 -5.45
C MET A 239 -9.79 37.59 -5.24
N ALA A 240 -10.82 37.83 -6.06
CA ALA A 240 -11.71 38.97 -5.93
C ALA A 240 -12.46 38.97 -4.60
N HIS A 241 -12.99 37.81 -4.16
CA HIS A 241 -13.64 37.65 -2.88
C HIS A 241 -12.65 37.86 -1.71
N ASN A 242 -11.47 37.29 -1.79
CA ASN A 242 -10.41 37.45 -0.78
C ASN A 242 -9.97 38.91 -0.66
N LEU A 243 -9.80 39.62 -1.75
CA LEU A 243 -9.46 41.07 -1.72
C LEU A 243 -10.60 41.89 -1.15
N LYS A 244 -11.86 41.54 -1.40
CA LYS A 244 -13.01 42.25 -0.87
C LYS A 244 -13.17 42.10 0.64
N TYR A 245 -12.99 40.89 1.16
CA TYR A 245 -13.35 40.52 2.53
C TYR A 245 -12.15 40.33 3.46
N ASN A 246 -10.98 39.91 2.96
CA ASN A 246 -9.78 39.70 3.75
C ASN A 246 -8.93 41.01 3.86
N LYS A 247 -9.22 41.79 4.85
CA LYS A 247 -8.50 43.08 5.09
C LYS A 247 -7.00 42.90 5.33
N LYS A 248 -6.56 41.78 5.92
CA LYS A 248 -5.14 41.52 6.19
C LYS A 248 -4.39 41.21 4.90
N LEU A 249 -4.98 40.40 4.02
CA LEU A 249 -4.41 40.08 2.73
C LEU A 249 -4.29 41.32 1.86
N ARG A 250 -5.34 42.14 1.79
CA ARG A 250 -5.33 43.41 1.05
C ARG A 250 -4.20 44.31 1.51
N LYS A 251 -4.09 44.59 2.82
CA LYS A 251 -3.01 45.41 3.39
C LYS A 251 -1.62 44.85 3.12
N LYS A 252 -1.45 43.53 3.15
CA LYS A 252 -0.18 42.89 2.84
C LYS A 252 0.22 43.12 1.37
N LEU A 253 -0.71 42.89 0.45
CA LEU A 253 -0.49 43.06 -0.98
C LEU A 253 -0.27 44.53 -1.37
N GLU A 254 -1.05 45.47 -0.79
CA GLU A 254 -0.85 46.92 -0.96
C GLU A 254 0.53 47.39 -0.48
N LYS A 255 1.04 46.79 0.60
CA LYS A 255 2.38 47.08 1.14
C LYS A 255 3.50 46.55 0.26
N GLU A 256 3.30 45.36 -0.32
CA GLU A 256 4.34 44.66 -1.06
C GLU A 256 4.43 45.10 -2.51
N TYR A 257 3.29 45.37 -3.16
CA TYR A 257 3.19 45.66 -4.60
C TYR A 257 2.57 47.03 -4.93
N GLY A 258 2.23 47.84 -3.96
CA GLY A 258 1.49 49.07 -4.18
C GLY A 258 0.02 48.86 -4.51
N LYS A 259 -0.68 49.90 -5.00
CA LYS A 259 -2.05 49.74 -5.52
C LYS A 259 -2.00 49.04 -6.88
N ILE A 260 -2.13 47.70 -6.89
CA ILE A 260 -2.17 46.91 -8.10
C ILE A 260 -3.63 46.63 -8.42
N GLU A 261 -4.09 46.99 -9.60
CA GLU A 261 -5.29 46.45 -10.21
C GLU A 261 -4.93 45.03 -10.72
N TYR A 262 -5.40 44.00 -10.01
CA TYR A 262 -5.19 42.64 -10.43
C TYR A 262 -6.00 42.34 -11.69
N PRO A 263 -5.40 41.69 -12.70
CA PRO A 263 -6.17 41.22 -13.84
C PRO A 263 -7.28 40.28 -13.31
N ARG A 264 -8.49 40.46 -13.82
CA ARG A 264 -9.57 39.53 -13.55
C ARG A 264 -9.16 38.17 -14.13
N TYR A 265 -8.98 37.18 -13.27
CA TYR A 265 -8.98 35.80 -13.75
C TYR A 265 -10.45 35.46 -14.04
N ASP A 266 -10.83 35.57 -15.31
CA ASP A 266 -12.05 34.96 -15.79
C ASP A 266 -11.81 33.45 -15.85
N ASN A 267 -12.62 32.71 -15.06
CA ASN A 267 -12.60 31.23 -15.02
C ASN A 267 -13.13 30.66 -16.35
#